data_c8ca3b0ad43b41e052aac294f13f1d78
#
_entry.id   c8ca3b0ad43b41e052aac294f13f1d78
#
_cell.length_a   1.000
_cell.length_b   1.000
_cell.length_c   1.000
_cell.angle_alpha   90.00
_cell.angle_beta   90.00
_cell.angle_gamma   90.00
#
_symmetry.space_group_name_H-M   'P 1'
#
loop_
_entity.id
_entity.type
_entity.pdbx_description
1 polymer ?
#
loop_
_entity_poly.entity_id
_entity_poly.type
_entity_poly.pdbx_seq_one_letter_code
_entity_poly.pdbx_strand_id
1 'polypeptide(L)'
;MEYQNWGKLLSERFPARDPVEVEREWAALQQRVAVGQSVTGVVFAKAPFGAWIDLRVGFPALLEIVCIAGLTPERYKTDDWCPVGSEVTAFVGGFRDRGHQVYLWQVRPGQGDITSGPVIA
;
A
#
# COMPACT_ATOMS: atom_id res chain seq x y z
N MET A 1 -16.83 13.50 -0.47
CA MET A 1 -15.40 13.20 -0.42
C MET A 1 -14.82 13.31 -1.82
N GLU A 2 -13.80 14.11 -1.96
CA GLU A 2 -13.12 14.26 -3.24
C GLU A 2 -11.79 13.55 -3.19
N TYR A 3 -11.51 12.79 -4.24
CA TYR A 3 -10.19 12.18 -4.39
C TYR A 3 -9.44 12.94 -5.48
N GLN A 4 -8.19 13.25 -5.20
CA GLN A 4 -7.32 13.79 -6.24
C GLN A 4 -7.17 12.77 -7.34
N ASN A 5 -6.65 13.20 -8.48
CA ASN A 5 -6.37 12.28 -9.59
C ASN A 5 -5.21 11.34 -9.20
N TRP A 6 -5.56 10.28 -8.48
CA TRP A 6 -4.57 9.34 -7.95
C TRP A 6 -3.79 8.64 -9.06
N GLY A 7 -4.43 8.41 -10.20
CA GLY A 7 -3.74 7.78 -11.33
C GLY A 7 -2.61 8.65 -11.86
N LYS A 8 -2.84 9.95 -11.93
CA LYS A 8 -1.81 10.90 -12.35
C LYS A 8 -0.69 10.97 -11.33
N LEU A 9 -1.03 11.05 -10.06
CA LEU A 9 -0.05 11.10 -8.97
C LEU A 9 0.82 9.84 -8.96
N LEU A 10 0.20 8.69 -9.21
CA LEU A 10 0.90 7.41 -9.29
C LEU A 10 1.90 7.42 -10.46
N SER A 11 1.46 7.85 -11.64
CA SER A 11 2.32 7.91 -12.82
C SER A 11 3.46 8.90 -12.68
N GLU A 12 3.24 10.01 -11.99
CA GLU A 12 4.27 11.01 -11.78
C GLU A 12 5.34 10.51 -10.82
N ARG A 13 4.93 9.80 -9.78
CA ARG A 13 5.88 9.29 -8.78
C ARG A 13 6.60 8.04 -9.27
N PHE A 14 5.92 7.22 -10.05
CA PHE A 14 6.48 5.98 -10.58
C PHE A 14 6.30 5.95 -12.10
N PRO A 15 7.09 6.76 -12.83
CA PRO A 15 6.94 6.85 -14.28
C PRO A 15 7.34 5.55 -14.98
N ALA A 16 6.83 5.38 -16.19
CA ALA A 16 7.18 4.23 -17.00
C ALA A 16 8.68 4.18 -17.27
N ARG A 17 9.23 2.98 -17.20
CA ARG A 17 10.67 2.75 -17.42
C ARG A 17 10.83 1.56 -18.37
N ASP A 18 12.07 1.26 -18.72
CA ASP A 18 12.39 0.10 -19.54
C ASP A 18 11.81 -1.18 -18.92
N PRO A 19 10.93 -1.90 -19.65
CA PRO A 19 10.28 -3.09 -19.10
C PRO A 19 11.25 -4.17 -18.61
N VAL A 20 12.39 -4.34 -19.26
CA VAL A 20 13.39 -5.34 -18.84
C VAL A 20 13.99 -4.96 -17.49
N GLU A 21 14.31 -3.68 -17.31
CA GLU A 21 14.83 -3.20 -16.03
C GLU A 21 13.81 -3.28 -14.93
N VAL A 22 12.55 -2.93 -15.24
CA VAL A 22 11.45 -3.00 -14.26
C VAL A 22 11.29 -4.43 -13.76
N GLU A 23 11.28 -5.42 -14.65
CA GLU A 23 11.14 -6.82 -14.25
C GLU A 23 12.30 -7.28 -13.39
N ARG A 24 13.51 -6.86 -13.70
CA ARG A 24 14.69 -7.20 -12.91
C ARG A 24 14.62 -6.59 -11.52
N GLU A 25 14.25 -5.31 -11.44
CA GLU A 25 14.13 -4.62 -10.16
C GLU A 25 12.97 -5.16 -9.33
N TRP A 26 11.89 -5.56 -9.98
CA TRP A 26 10.73 -6.17 -9.31
C TRP A 26 11.12 -7.51 -8.68
N ALA A 27 11.84 -8.34 -9.43
CA ALA A 27 12.33 -9.60 -8.90
C ALA A 27 13.30 -9.38 -7.74
N ALA A 28 14.19 -8.38 -7.86
CA ALA A 28 15.14 -8.05 -6.80
C ALA A 28 14.42 -7.57 -5.54
N LEU A 29 13.35 -6.79 -5.69
CA LEU A 29 12.56 -6.33 -4.54
C LEU A 29 11.98 -7.51 -3.78
N GLN A 30 11.45 -8.51 -4.49
CA GLN A 30 10.86 -9.69 -3.87
C GLN A 30 11.89 -10.55 -3.13
N GLN A 31 13.17 -10.38 -3.44
CA GLN A 31 14.25 -11.03 -2.69
C GLN A 31 14.61 -10.27 -1.41
N ARG A 32 14.37 -8.96 -1.38
CA ARG A 32 14.74 -8.10 -0.26
C ARG A 32 13.62 -7.92 0.75
N VAL A 33 12.38 -8.03 0.32
CA VAL A 33 11.21 -7.76 1.15
C VAL A 33 10.36 -9.03 1.24
N ALA A 34 10.10 -9.46 2.47
CA ALA A 34 9.35 -10.70 2.70
C ALA A 34 7.89 -10.41 3.06
N VAL A 35 7.01 -11.31 2.64
CA VAL A 35 5.62 -11.31 3.12
C VAL A 35 5.61 -11.43 4.64
N GLY A 36 4.83 -10.59 5.30
CA GLY A 36 4.78 -10.52 6.77
C GLY A 36 5.74 -9.51 7.37
N GLN A 37 6.66 -8.96 6.58
CA GLN A 37 7.59 -7.94 7.06
C GLN A 37 6.86 -6.64 7.35
N SER A 38 7.20 -6.00 8.48
CA SER A 38 6.70 -4.68 8.82
C SER A 38 7.45 -3.63 8.02
N VAL A 39 6.71 -2.71 7.42
CA VAL A 39 7.28 -1.62 6.62
C VAL A 39 6.59 -0.31 6.95
N THR A 40 7.28 0.80 6.72
CA THR A 40 6.74 2.14 6.94
C THR A 40 6.94 2.96 5.68
N GLY A 41 5.94 3.71 5.30
CA GLY A 41 6.01 4.60 4.14
C GLY A 41 5.11 5.80 4.29
N VAL A 42 5.08 6.63 3.27
CA VAL A 42 4.33 7.88 3.26
C VAL A 42 3.18 7.79 2.26
N VAL A 43 1.99 8.18 2.69
CA VAL A 43 0.83 8.24 1.81
C VAL A 43 1.05 9.38 0.81
N PHE A 44 1.02 9.07 -0.49
CA PHE A 44 1.18 10.10 -1.52
C PHE A 44 -0.08 10.31 -2.35
N ALA A 45 -1.04 9.40 -2.27
CA ALA A 45 -2.31 9.53 -2.97
C ALA A 45 -3.37 8.68 -2.30
N LYS A 46 -4.62 9.09 -2.44
CA LYS A 46 -5.76 8.29 -1.96
C LYS A 46 -6.70 8.02 -3.11
N ALA A 47 -7.29 6.85 -3.08
CA ALA A 47 -8.31 6.41 -4.03
C ALA A 47 -9.51 5.89 -3.24
N PRO A 48 -10.68 5.75 -3.88
CA PRO A 48 -11.84 5.20 -3.16
C PRO A 48 -11.60 3.82 -2.56
N PHE A 49 -10.66 3.06 -3.10
CA PHE A 49 -10.37 1.70 -2.67
C PHE A 49 -9.19 1.57 -1.71
N GLY A 50 -8.46 2.65 -1.43
CA GLY A 50 -7.33 2.57 -0.52
C GLY A 50 -6.35 3.73 -0.60
N ALA A 51 -5.23 3.57 0.06
CA ALA A 51 -4.16 4.56 0.09
C ALA A 51 -2.92 4.03 -0.66
N TRP A 52 -2.37 4.88 -1.51
CA TRP A 52 -1.11 4.61 -2.20
C TRP A 52 0.04 5.11 -1.34
N ILE A 53 1.00 4.23 -1.10
CA ILE A 53 2.08 4.46 -0.15
C ILE A 53 3.42 4.32 -0.84
N ASP A 54 4.32 5.26 -0.58
CA ASP A 54 5.68 5.22 -1.05
C ASP A 54 6.57 4.64 0.03
N LEU A 55 7.03 3.41 -0.19
CA LEU A 55 7.95 2.71 0.71
C LEU A 55 9.41 3.00 0.36
N ARG A 56 9.66 3.81 -0.67
CA ARG A 56 10.99 4.10 -1.19
C ARG A 56 11.73 2.86 -1.69
N VAL A 57 10.98 1.98 -2.32
CA VAL A 57 11.53 0.75 -2.90
C VAL A 57 11.46 0.71 -4.42
N GLY A 58 11.03 1.82 -5.03
CA GLY A 58 10.97 1.94 -6.49
C GLY A 58 9.64 1.49 -7.10
N PHE A 59 8.73 0.98 -6.30
CA PHE A 59 7.40 0.53 -6.72
C PHE A 59 6.35 1.00 -5.73
N PRO A 60 5.12 1.28 -6.21
CA PRO A 60 4.06 1.73 -5.32
C PRO A 60 3.56 0.59 -4.44
N ALA A 61 3.08 0.95 -3.25
CA ALA A 61 2.40 0.03 -2.37
C ALA A 61 0.95 0.48 -2.18
N LEU A 62 0.06 -0.49 -2.03
CA LEU A 62 -1.37 -0.23 -1.85
C LEU A 62 -1.85 -0.82 -0.53
N LEU A 63 -2.46 0.03 0.28
CA LEU A 63 -3.16 -0.38 1.49
C LEU A 63 -4.66 -0.22 1.21
N GLU A 64 -5.33 -1.33 0.92
CA GLU A 64 -6.76 -1.30 0.58
C GLU A 64 -7.61 -0.97 1.81
N ILE A 65 -8.78 -0.35 1.58
CA ILE A 65 -9.64 0.10 2.68
C ILE A 65 -10.04 -1.04 3.62
N VAL A 66 -10.22 -2.24 3.07
CA VAL A 66 -10.60 -3.42 3.88
C VAL A 66 -9.45 -3.93 4.75
N CYS A 67 -8.24 -3.43 4.53
CA CYS A 67 -7.05 -3.82 5.26
C CYS A 67 -6.55 -2.72 6.22
N ILE A 68 -7.28 -1.61 6.34
CA ILE A 68 -6.89 -0.50 7.20
C ILE A 68 -7.45 -0.73 8.60
N ALA A 69 -6.58 -0.77 9.60
CA ALA A 69 -6.99 -0.95 10.99
C ALA A 69 -7.83 0.25 11.46
N GLY A 70 -8.92 -0.03 12.14
CA GLY A 70 -9.75 0.99 12.75
C GLY A 70 -10.57 1.84 11.79
N LEU A 71 -10.60 1.49 10.52
CA LEU A 71 -11.41 2.25 9.56
C LEU A 71 -12.88 1.88 9.72
N THR A 72 -13.70 2.89 10.01
CA THR A 72 -15.14 2.74 10.14
C THR A 72 -15.84 3.43 8.96
N PRO A 73 -17.11 3.13 8.68
CA PRO A 73 -17.86 3.85 7.64
C PRO A 73 -17.86 5.37 7.86
N GLU A 74 -17.92 5.81 9.12
CA GLU A 74 -17.92 7.24 9.44
C GLU A 74 -16.57 7.87 9.07
N ARG A 75 -15.48 7.23 9.46
CA ARG A 75 -14.14 7.73 9.14
C ARG A 75 -13.89 7.72 7.64
N TYR A 76 -14.38 6.70 6.96
CA TYR A 76 -14.26 6.62 5.50
C TYR A 76 -14.97 7.81 4.85
N LYS A 77 -16.20 8.11 5.29
CA LYS A 77 -17.01 9.18 4.72
C LYS A 77 -16.41 10.56 4.98
N THR A 78 -15.81 10.75 6.14
CA THR A 78 -15.21 12.04 6.49
C THR A 78 -13.78 12.18 5.99
N ASP A 79 -13.28 11.18 5.29
CA ASP A 79 -11.89 11.16 4.79
C ASP A 79 -10.86 11.19 5.92
N ASP A 80 -11.25 10.76 7.11
CA ASP A 80 -10.40 10.71 8.28
C ASP A 80 -9.67 9.38 8.34
N TRP A 81 -8.82 9.14 7.34
CA TRP A 81 -7.99 7.93 7.26
C TRP A 81 -6.84 8.20 6.29
N CYS A 82 -5.66 7.73 6.65
CA CYS A 82 -4.44 7.82 5.83
C CYS A 82 -4.28 9.18 5.14
N PRO A 83 -4.17 10.28 5.88
CA PRO A 83 -4.00 11.59 5.24
C PRO A 83 -2.76 11.60 4.34
N VAL A 84 -2.88 12.25 3.18
CA VAL A 84 -1.74 12.41 2.26
C VAL A 84 -0.63 13.14 3.00
N GLY A 85 0.60 12.61 2.90
CA GLY A 85 1.76 13.12 3.61
C GLY A 85 2.01 12.47 4.96
N SER A 86 1.07 11.66 5.46
CA SER A 86 1.26 10.99 6.75
C SER A 86 2.06 9.70 6.58
N GLU A 87 2.73 9.30 7.66
CA GLU A 87 3.43 8.02 7.74
C GLU A 87 2.46 6.90 8.10
N VAL A 88 2.62 5.76 7.45
CA VAL A 88 1.82 4.58 7.74
C VAL A 88 2.76 3.39 7.90
N THR A 89 2.53 2.61 8.94
CA THR A 89 3.21 1.34 9.17
C THR A 89 2.22 0.21 8.92
N ALA A 90 2.65 -0.79 8.16
CA ALA A 90 1.82 -1.92 7.80
C ALA A 90 2.69 -3.15 7.57
N PHE A 91 2.07 -4.28 7.26
CA PHE A 91 2.79 -5.51 6.93
C PHE A 91 2.67 -5.78 5.44
N VAL A 92 3.72 -6.33 4.86
CA VAL A 92 3.70 -6.76 3.47
C VAL A 92 2.79 -7.98 3.36
N GLY A 93 1.72 -7.86 2.59
CA GLY A 93 0.75 -8.93 2.38
C GLY A 93 1.02 -9.75 1.14
N GLY A 94 1.76 -9.19 0.19
CA GLY A 94 2.07 -9.88 -1.06
C GLY A 94 2.55 -8.92 -2.13
N PHE A 95 2.75 -9.49 -3.31
CA PHE A 95 3.24 -8.76 -4.48
C PHE A 95 2.28 -9.02 -5.64
N ARG A 96 1.89 -7.95 -6.29
CA ARG A 96 1.06 -8.04 -7.48
C ARG A 96 1.92 -7.80 -8.70
N ASP A 97 2.18 -8.84 -9.47
CA ASP A 97 3.04 -8.74 -10.65
C ASP A 97 2.44 -7.83 -11.71
N ARG A 98 1.14 -7.93 -11.91
CA ARG A 98 0.45 -7.03 -12.84
C ARG A 98 0.40 -5.64 -12.21
N GLY A 99 1.11 -4.69 -12.81
CA GLY A 99 1.20 -3.33 -12.32
C GLY A 99 2.32 -3.11 -11.30
N HIS A 100 3.01 -4.17 -10.88
CA HIS A 100 4.16 -4.11 -9.98
C HIS A 100 3.85 -3.32 -8.72
N GLN A 101 2.96 -3.87 -7.89
CA GLN A 101 2.51 -3.23 -6.66
C GLN A 101 2.76 -4.13 -5.47
N VAL A 102 3.16 -3.51 -4.36
CA VAL A 102 3.30 -4.22 -3.08
C VAL A 102 1.95 -4.08 -2.36
N TYR A 103 1.39 -5.19 -1.91
CA TYR A 103 0.19 -5.17 -1.08
C TYR A 103 0.58 -5.03 0.37
N LEU A 104 -0.16 -4.17 1.08
CA LEU A 104 0.03 -3.96 2.51
C LEU A 104 -1.25 -4.29 3.27
N TRP A 105 -1.11 -4.73 4.51
CA TRP A 105 -2.24 -4.85 5.43
C TRP A 105 -1.87 -4.35 6.82
N GLN A 106 -2.84 -3.75 7.46
CA GLN A 106 -2.82 -3.53 8.90
C GLN A 106 -3.73 -4.56 9.58
N VAL A 107 -4.80 -4.97 8.87
CA VAL A 107 -5.66 -6.08 9.29
C VAL A 107 -5.89 -6.98 8.07
N ARG A 108 -6.10 -8.26 8.30
CA ARG A 108 -6.51 -9.17 7.23
C ARG A 108 -7.99 -8.98 6.97
N PRO A 109 -8.43 -8.99 5.71
CA PRO A 109 -9.86 -8.94 5.42
C PRO A 109 -10.60 -10.06 6.14
N GLY A 110 -11.60 -9.67 6.95
CA GLY A 110 -12.45 -10.63 7.68
C GLY A 110 -11.79 -11.28 8.88
N GLN A 111 -10.59 -10.91 9.29
CA GLN A 111 -9.88 -11.54 10.41
C GLN A 111 -9.56 -10.58 11.56
N GLY A 112 -10.00 -9.35 11.46
CA GLY A 112 -9.73 -8.38 12.50
C GLY A 112 -8.28 -7.88 12.51
N ASP A 113 -7.92 -7.22 13.62
CA ASP A 113 -6.63 -6.57 13.75
C ASP A 113 -5.50 -7.60 13.85
N ILE A 114 -4.53 -7.51 12.96
CA ILE A 114 -3.40 -8.43 12.93
C ILE A 114 -2.44 -8.24 14.08
N THR A 115 -2.50 -7.10 14.78
CA THR A 115 -1.63 -6.85 15.92
C THR A 115 -2.12 -7.52 17.19
N SER A 116 -3.38 -7.94 17.23
CA SER A 116 -3.99 -8.59 18.40
C SER A 116 -4.13 -10.09 18.23
N GLY A 117 -3.73 -10.64 17.10
CA GLY A 117 -3.87 -12.04 16.79
C GLY A 117 -2.54 -12.71 16.48
N PRO A 118 -2.57 -13.95 16.01
CA PRO A 118 -1.37 -14.64 15.59
C PRO A 118 -0.65 -13.86 14.51
N VAL A 119 0.66 -13.96 14.54
CA VAL A 119 1.48 -13.31 13.54
C VAL A 119 1.12 -13.84 12.16
N ILE A 120 1.11 -12.97 11.19
CA ILE A 120 0.95 -13.34 9.80
C ILE A 120 2.15 -14.17 9.39
N ALA A 121 1.91 -15.38 9.05
CA ALA A 121 2.98 -16.26 8.62
C ALA A 121 2.81 -16.59 7.16
#